data_736fdfbf6be171ce5e908b4dfca33191
#
_entry.id   736fdfbf6be171ce5e908b4dfca33191
#
_cell.length_a   1.000
_cell.length_b   1.000
_cell.length_c   1.000
_cell.angle_alpha   90.00
_cell.angle_beta   90.00
_cell.angle_gamma   90.00
#
_symmetry.space_group_name_H-M   'P 1'
#
loop_
_entity.id
_entity.type
_entity.pdbx_description
1 polymer ?
#
loop_
_entity_poly.entity_id
_entity_poly.type
_entity_poly.pdbx_seq_one_letter_code
_entity_poly.pdbx_strand_id
1 'polypeptide(L)'
;AEASKWAPEGILIRSHGALDTLAPLQEGRCQVQDESSMLVAHVVGPQPGEFVIDCCAAPGGKTTHLAALMQDNGRILAGDIYDHKLLRIEENTARLGIHIIETEKIDAREIGEQYEGMADRVLVDAPCSGLGVLRRKPDARWRRTKKEIEALPALQMAILESAAAAVKPGGVLVYSTCTIELAENQGVVSRFLEVHPEFSQETTGHFLPMPTKHREAKMVQLLPH
;
A
#
# COMPACT_ATOMS: atom_id res chain seq x y z
N ALA A 1 -2.85 26.24 -0.32
CA ALA A 1 -3.12 24.87 0.12
C ALA A 1 -4.63 24.69 0.25
N GLU A 2 -5.12 23.51 -0.08
CA GLU A 2 -6.55 23.15 -0.03
C GLU A 2 -6.65 21.76 0.60
N ALA A 3 -7.74 21.50 1.34
CA ALA A 3 -8.00 20.14 1.84
C ALA A 3 -8.27 19.19 0.68
N SER A 4 -7.80 17.95 0.80
CA SER A 4 -8.18 16.89 -0.13
C SER A 4 -9.67 16.61 -0.02
N LYS A 5 -10.28 16.26 -1.15
CA LYS A 5 -11.67 15.80 -1.19
C LYS A 5 -11.79 14.29 -0.91
N TRP A 6 -10.67 13.58 -0.95
CA TRP A 6 -10.61 12.12 -0.92
C TRP A 6 -10.10 11.58 0.40
N ALA A 7 -9.10 12.24 1.00
CA ALA A 7 -8.49 11.83 2.25
C ALA A 7 -8.55 12.97 3.27
N PRO A 8 -9.15 12.78 4.45
CA PRO A 8 -9.38 13.85 5.44
C PRO A 8 -8.11 14.55 5.90
N GLU A 9 -7.00 13.82 5.99
CA GLU A 9 -5.66 14.30 6.36
C GLU A 9 -4.89 14.91 5.20
N GLY A 10 -5.42 14.80 3.98
CA GLY A 10 -4.75 15.23 2.75
C GLY A 10 -4.80 16.74 2.55
N ILE A 11 -3.66 17.32 2.16
CA ILE A 11 -3.52 18.73 1.80
C ILE A 11 -2.95 18.83 0.39
N LEU A 12 -3.70 19.47 -0.51
CA LEU A 12 -3.27 19.75 -1.88
C LEU A 12 -2.51 21.07 -1.93
N ILE A 13 -1.29 21.03 -2.45
CA ILE A 13 -0.46 22.21 -2.66
C ILE A 13 -0.34 22.46 -4.17
N ARG A 14 -0.96 23.52 -4.67
CA ARG A 14 -0.98 23.84 -6.11
C ARG A 14 0.27 24.56 -6.59
N SER A 15 0.92 25.33 -5.70
CA SER A 15 2.12 26.09 -6.01
C SER A 15 3.09 26.01 -4.84
N HIS A 16 4.28 25.54 -5.13
CA HIS A 16 5.39 25.43 -4.18
C HIS A 16 6.72 25.62 -4.92
N GLY A 17 7.75 26.01 -4.20
CA GLY A 17 9.15 25.94 -4.66
C GLY A 17 9.64 24.49 -4.73
N ALA A 18 10.92 24.26 -4.53
CA ALA A 18 11.43 22.90 -4.38
C ALA A 18 10.80 22.23 -3.15
N LEU A 19 10.37 20.99 -3.29
CA LEU A 19 9.66 20.25 -2.21
C LEU A 19 10.49 20.15 -0.95
N ASP A 20 11.79 19.98 -1.10
CA ASP A 20 12.77 19.89 -0.02
C ASP A 20 12.93 21.19 0.78
N THR A 21 12.41 22.31 0.29
CA THR A 21 12.42 23.61 0.99
C THR A 21 11.16 23.85 1.83
N LEU A 22 10.18 22.95 1.79
CA LEU A 22 8.95 23.10 2.56
C LEU A 22 9.18 22.79 4.04
N ALA A 23 9.07 23.80 4.90
CA ALA A 23 9.28 23.64 6.35
C ALA A 23 8.47 22.51 6.98
N PRO A 24 7.14 22.33 6.71
CA PRO A 24 6.39 21.21 7.26
C PRO A 24 6.94 19.83 6.88
N LEU A 25 7.54 19.72 5.69
CA LEU A 25 8.15 18.47 5.24
C LEU A 25 9.48 18.21 5.95
N GLN A 26 10.33 19.22 6.06
CA GLN A 26 11.61 19.13 6.77
C GLN A 26 11.43 18.84 8.26
N GLU A 27 10.42 19.46 8.88
CA GLU A 27 10.09 19.30 10.31
C GLU A 27 9.36 17.98 10.62
N GLY A 28 9.13 17.11 9.63
CA GLY A 28 8.46 15.82 9.85
C GLY A 28 6.96 15.92 10.15
N ARG A 29 6.32 17.06 9.86
CA ARG A 29 4.87 17.25 10.11
C ARG A 29 3.99 16.66 9.01
N CYS A 30 4.56 16.35 7.86
CA CYS A 30 3.86 15.76 6.73
C CYS A 30 4.82 15.02 5.81
N GLN A 31 4.25 14.29 4.84
CA GLN A 31 5.00 13.71 3.75
C GLN A 31 4.24 13.86 2.42
N VAL A 32 4.97 13.73 1.32
CA VAL A 32 4.39 13.75 -0.02
C VAL A 32 3.80 12.38 -0.35
N GLN A 33 2.52 12.35 -0.68
CA GLN A 33 1.83 11.13 -1.08
C GLN A 33 0.75 11.45 -2.12
N ASP A 34 0.45 10.50 -3.00
CA ASP A 34 -0.66 10.58 -3.94
C ASP A 34 -1.98 10.35 -3.19
N GLU A 35 -3.04 11.12 -3.50
CA GLU A 35 -4.35 10.94 -2.88
C GLU A 35 -4.87 9.49 -3.05
N SER A 36 -4.68 8.89 -4.24
CA SER A 36 -5.06 7.49 -4.46
C SER A 36 -4.28 6.51 -3.58
N SER A 37 -3.01 6.82 -3.31
CA SER A 37 -2.16 6.03 -2.41
C SER A 37 -2.57 6.18 -0.95
N MET A 38 -3.06 7.37 -0.55
CA MET A 38 -3.60 7.61 0.80
C MET A 38 -4.82 6.72 1.08
N LEU A 39 -5.71 6.55 0.09
CA LEU A 39 -6.91 5.73 0.24
C LEU A 39 -6.60 4.25 0.54
N VAL A 40 -5.44 3.74 0.13
CA VAL A 40 -5.02 2.36 0.44
C VAL A 40 -4.93 2.14 1.96
N ALA A 41 -4.35 3.07 2.70
CA ALA A 41 -4.24 2.97 4.15
C ALA A 41 -5.62 2.95 4.84
N HIS A 42 -6.59 3.74 4.33
CA HIS A 42 -7.97 3.69 4.80
C HIS A 42 -8.65 2.36 4.50
N VAL A 43 -8.40 1.75 3.33
CA VAL A 43 -8.93 0.41 3.00
C VAL A 43 -8.32 -0.66 3.91
N VAL A 44 -7.05 -0.56 4.25
CA VAL A 44 -6.44 -1.43 5.29
C VAL A 44 -7.15 -1.22 6.64
N GLY A 45 -7.51 0.01 6.98
CA GLY A 45 -8.26 0.38 8.17
C GLY A 45 -7.62 -0.07 9.48
N PRO A 46 -6.29 0.11 9.68
CA PRO A 46 -5.60 -0.41 10.84
C PRO A 46 -6.09 0.26 12.11
N GLN A 47 -6.06 -0.49 13.23
CA GLN A 47 -6.47 0.01 14.53
C GLN A 47 -5.26 0.13 15.46
N PRO A 48 -5.26 1.11 16.40
CA PRO A 48 -4.24 1.17 17.45
C PRO A 48 -4.10 -0.17 18.19
N GLY A 49 -2.86 -0.63 18.38
CA GLY A 49 -2.55 -1.88 19.06
C GLY A 49 -2.46 -3.12 18.15
N GLU A 50 -2.87 -3.04 16.89
CA GLU A 50 -2.75 -4.14 15.94
C GLU A 50 -1.30 -4.39 15.49
N PHE A 51 -1.06 -5.62 15.01
CA PHE A 51 0.11 -5.97 14.24
C PHE A 51 -0.23 -5.96 12.75
N VAL A 52 0.43 -5.08 11.99
CA VAL A 52 0.23 -4.89 10.54
C VAL A 52 1.50 -5.28 9.80
N ILE A 53 1.36 -5.95 8.66
CA ILE A 53 2.48 -6.24 7.74
C ILE A 53 2.26 -5.49 6.43
N ASP A 54 3.25 -4.71 5.98
CA ASP A 54 3.33 -4.12 4.65
C ASP A 54 4.40 -4.87 3.86
N CYS A 55 3.96 -5.77 2.96
CA CYS A 55 4.82 -6.75 2.30
C CYS A 55 5.79 -6.15 1.27
N CYS A 56 5.45 -5.00 0.69
CA CYS A 56 6.22 -4.32 -0.36
C CYS A 56 6.32 -2.84 -0.04
N ALA A 57 6.83 -2.53 1.15
CA ALA A 57 6.65 -1.27 1.84
C ALA A 57 7.31 -0.04 1.18
N ALA A 58 8.42 -0.26 0.47
CA ALA A 58 9.24 0.86 -0.03
C ALA A 58 8.53 1.71 -1.10
N PRO A 59 8.64 3.02 -1.00
CA PRO A 59 9.54 3.85 -0.17
C PRO A 59 8.97 4.27 1.21
N GLY A 60 7.93 3.61 1.72
CA GLY A 60 7.40 3.83 3.07
C GLY A 60 6.19 4.77 3.18
N GLY A 61 5.69 5.30 2.05
CA GLY A 61 4.58 6.25 2.09
C GLY A 61 3.27 5.65 2.65
N LYS A 62 2.94 4.43 2.27
CA LYS A 62 1.78 3.72 2.81
C LYS A 62 2.03 3.27 4.25
N THR A 63 3.22 2.72 4.52
CA THR A 63 3.64 2.26 5.84
C THR A 63 3.53 3.35 6.91
N THR A 64 4.08 4.54 6.62
CA THR A 64 4.02 5.68 7.56
C THR A 64 2.59 6.23 7.71
N HIS A 65 1.76 6.11 6.68
CA HIS A 65 0.35 6.47 6.76
C HIS A 65 -0.43 5.46 7.63
N LEU A 66 -0.16 4.17 7.51
CA LEU A 66 -0.72 3.15 8.43
C LEU A 66 -0.36 3.47 9.88
N ALA A 67 0.91 3.81 10.17
CA ALA A 67 1.33 4.20 11.51
C ALA A 67 0.60 5.44 12.05
N ALA A 68 0.36 6.44 11.18
CA ALA A 68 -0.42 7.61 11.55
C ALA A 68 -1.88 7.27 11.90
N LEU A 69 -2.54 6.39 11.13
CA LEU A 69 -3.89 5.92 11.43
C LEU A 69 -3.93 5.08 12.72
N MET A 70 -2.87 4.34 13.03
CA MET A 70 -2.69 3.60 14.28
C MET A 70 -2.31 4.50 15.48
N GLN A 71 -2.16 5.81 15.28
CA GLN A 71 -1.75 6.75 16.32
C GLN A 71 -0.40 6.39 16.96
N ASP A 72 0.54 5.85 16.17
CA ASP A 72 1.84 5.35 16.60
C ASP A 72 1.75 4.34 17.76
N ASN A 73 0.71 3.49 17.74
CA ASN A 73 0.44 2.47 18.76
C ASN A 73 0.18 1.11 18.09
N GLY A 74 0.97 0.10 18.44
CA GLY A 74 0.96 -1.23 17.85
C GLY A 74 2.30 -1.61 17.26
N ARG A 75 2.29 -2.34 16.15
CA ARG A 75 3.49 -2.78 15.43
C ARG A 75 3.24 -2.81 13.93
N ILE A 76 4.18 -2.32 13.14
CA ILE A 76 4.16 -2.47 11.68
C ILE A 76 5.48 -3.09 11.22
N LEU A 77 5.39 -4.23 10.53
CA LEU A 77 6.50 -4.81 9.80
C LEU A 77 6.49 -4.26 8.38
N ALA A 78 7.57 -3.59 7.99
CA ALA A 78 7.77 -3.03 6.65
C ALA A 78 8.82 -3.87 5.89
N GLY A 79 8.35 -4.75 5.00
CA GLY A 79 9.18 -5.65 4.20
C GLY A 79 9.57 -5.09 2.84
N ASP A 80 10.81 -5.25 2.43
CA ASP A 80 11.28 -5.08 1.04
C ASP A 80 12.54 -5.93 0.82
N ILE A 81 12.78 -6.36 -0.42
CA ILE A 81 13.95 -7.20 -0.78
C ILE A 81 15.25 -6.39 -0.91
N TYR A 82 15.18 -5.05 -0.94
CA TYR A 82 16.33 -4.18 -1.21
C TYR A 82 16.70 -3.31 0.01
N ASP A 83 17.91 -3.50 0.56
CA ASP A 83 18.42 -2.73 1.72
C ASP A 83 18.34 -1.21 1.51
N HIS A 84 18.73 -0.72 0.33
CA HIS A 84 18.70 0.73 0.04
C HIS A 84 17.29 1.33 0.02
N LYS A 85 16.26 0.49 -0.11
CA LYS A 85 14.88 0.93 -0.02
C LYS A 85 14.39 0.92 1.42
N LEU A 86 14.82 -0.05 2.23
CA LEU A 86 14.53 -0.08 3.67
C LEU A 86 15.10 1.16 4.36
N LEU A 87 16.31 1.57 4.03
CA LEU A 87 16.91 2.82 4.54
C LEU A 87 16.02 4.04 4.29
N ARG A 88 15.33 4.12 3.15
CA ARG A 88 14.39 5.22 2.88
C ARG A 88 13.15 5.18 3.77
N ILE A 89 12.69 3.99 4.14
CA ILE A 89 11.58 3.84 5.10
C ILE A 89 12.06 4.34 6.46
N GLU A 90 13.24 3.93 6.91
CA GLU A 90 13.84 4.33 8.18
C GLU A 90 14.05 5.85 8.27
N GLU A 91 14.60 6.46 7.21
CA GLU A 91 14.76 7.92 7.10
C GLU A 91 13.42 8.66 7.24
N ASN A 92 12.38 8.18 6.55
CA ASN A 92 11.04 8.77 6.63
C ASN A 92 10.41 8.56 8.01
N THR A 93 10.56 7.38 8.59
CA THR A 93 10.09 7.01 9.92
C THR A 93 10.72 7.92 10.98
N ALA A 94 12.04 8.07 10.94
CA ALA A 94 12.78 8.96 11.86
C ALA A 94 12.36 10.42 11.68
N ARG A 95 12.25 10.91 10.45
CA ARG A 95 11.82 12.29 10.15
C ARG A 95 10.41 12.59 10.65
N LEU A 96 9.50 11.64 10.55
CA LEU A 96 8.10 11.78 10.99
C LEU A 96 7.92 11.51 12.49
N GLY A 97 8.96 11.06 13.21
CA GLY A 97 8.89 10.72 14.63
C GLY A 97 8.00 9.51 14.93
N ILE A 98 7.97 8.53 14.03
CA ILE A 98 7.18 7.29 14.17
C ILE A 98 8.05 6.22 14.82
N HIS A 99 7.47 5.41 15.73
CA HIS A 99 8.21 4.45 16.54
C HIS A 99 7.79 2.98 16.35
N ILE A 100 6.61 2.74 15.77
CA ILE A 100 6.02 1.38 15.66
C ILE A 100 6.40 0.63 14.37
N ILE A 101 7.21 1.23 13.49
CA ILE A 101 7.64 0.62 12.23
C ILE A 101 8.98 -0.08 12.42
N GLU A 102 9.03 -1.36 12.10
CA GLU A 102 10.22 -2.18 12.02
C GLU A 102 10.46 -2.53 10.55
N THR A 103 11.66 -2.28 10.04
CA THR A 103 12.02 -2.65 8.67
C THR A 103 12.67 -4.04 8.64
N GLU A 104 12.35 -4.83 7.65
CA GLU A 104 12.95 -6.14 7.47
C GLU A 104 13.26 -6.41 5.99
N LYS A 105 14.47 -6.93 5.75
CA LYS A 105 14.84 -7.43 4.43
C LYS A 105 14.26 -8.81 4.24
N ILE A 106 13.14 -8.88 3.54
CA ILE A 106 12.42 -10.11 3.31
C ILE A 106 11.85 -10.14 1.88
N ASP A 107 11.85 -11.32 1.27
CA ASP A 107 11.06 -11.54 0.07
C ASP A 107 9.60 -11.72 0.46
N ALA A 108 8.72 -10.92 -0.13
CA ALA A 108 7.28 -10.98 0.17
C ALA A 108 6.67 -12.39 -0.06
N ARG A 109 7.34 -13.24 -0.85
CA ARG A 109 6.95 -14.63 -1.07
C ARG A 109 7.28 -15.56 0.10
N GLU A 110 8.01 -15.08 1.09
CA GLU A 110 8.45 -15.84 2.28
C GLU A 110 7.81 -15.34 3.58
N ILE A 111 7.03 -14.26 3.51
CA ILE A 111 6.38 -13.63 4.68
C ILE A 111 5.47 -14.64 5.42
N GLY A 112 4.72 -15.44 4.68
CA GLY A 112 3.82 -16.43 5.26
C GLY A 112 4.53 -17.50 6.06
N GLU A 113 5.75 -17.88 5.70
CA GLU A 113 6.55 -18.88 6.45
C GLU A 113 7.06 -18.32 7.77
N GLN A 114 7.39 -17.02 7.82
CA GLN A 114 7.97 -16.39 9.01
C GLN A 114 6.92 -15.84 9.98
N TYR A 115 5.76 -15.42 9.44
CA TYR A 115 4.73 -14.70 10.20
C TYR A 115 3.36 -15.40 10.13
N GLU A 116 3.32 -16.72 9.96
CA GLU A 116 2.08 -17.51 9.81
C GLU A 116 1.06 -17.18 10.90
N GLY A 117 -0.14 -16.73 10.49
CA GLY A 117 -1.25 -16.41 11.36
C GLY A 117 -0.99 -15.33 12.42
N MET A 118 0.00 -14.45 12.21
CA MET A 118 0.41 -13.48 13.23
C MET A 118 -0.17 -12.07 13.04
N ALA A 119 -0.49 -11.68 11.81
CA ALA A 119 -0.88 -10.31 11.50
C ALA A 119 -2.40 -10.10 11.60
N ASP A 120 -2.82 -9.01 12.20
CA ASP A 120 -4.21 -8.57 12.19
C ASP A 120 -4.59 -8.04 10.80
N ARG A 121 -3.64 -7.39 10.14
CA ARG A 121 -3.80 -6.87 8.77
C ARG A 121 -2.53 -7.05 7.96
N VAL A 122 -2.71 -7.36 6.68
CA VAL A 122 -1.60 -7.47 5.73
C VAL A 122 -1.90 -6.63 4.50
N LEU A 123 -0.97 -5.78 4.12
CA LEU A 123 -1.00 -4.99 2.89
C LEU A 123 -0.03 -5.59 1.87
N VAL A 124 -0.54 -5.89 0.69
CA VAL A 124 0.24 -6.21 -0.51
C VAL A 124 0.07 -5.07 -1.51
N ASP A 125 0.91 -4.02 -1.40
CA ASP A 125 1.04 -3.03 -2.48
C ASP A 125 1.98 -3.60 -3.53
N ALA A 126 1.41 -4.42 -4.40
CA ALA A 126 2.17 -5.35 -5.23
C ALA A 126 3.10 -4.67 -6.25
N PRO A 127 4.29 -5.24 -6.50
CA PRO A 127 5.09 -4.84 -7.65
C PRO A 127 4.28 -5.06 -8.92
N CYS A 128 4.10 -4.01 -9.72
CA CYS A 128 3.23 -4.01 -10.88
C CYS A 128 3.85 -3.28 -12.07
N SER A 129 3.17 -3.29 -13.22
CA SER A 129 3.62 -2.58 -14.42
C SER A 129 3.68 -1.06 -14.25
N GLY A 130 2.88 -0.50 -13.33
CA GLY A 130 2.84 0.94 -13.06
C GLY A 130 2.14 1.75 -14.16
N LEU A 131 1.34 1.14 -15.01
CA LEU A 131 0.69 1.82 -16.14
C LEU A 131 -0.39 2.81 -15.72
N GLY A 132 -0.85 2.76 -14.47
CA GLY A 132 -1.78 3.74 -13.91
C GLY A 132 -1.14 5.06 -13.48
N VAL A 133 0.21 5.12 -13.36
CA VAL A 133 0.93 6.31 -12.90
C VAL A 133 1.78 6.98 -13.99
N LEU A 134 1.54 6.69 -15.25
CA LEU A 134 2.30 7.24 -16.40
C LEU A 134 2.32 8.78 -16.43
N ARG A 135 1.26 9.45 -15.96
CA ARG A 135 1.21 10.90 -15.85
C ARG A 135 2.31 11.47 -14.94
N ARG A 136 2.68 10.73 -13.89
CA ARG A 136 3.69 11.14 -12.90
C ARG A 136 5.06 10.53 -13.14
N LYS A 137 5.09 9.34 -13.75
CA LYS A 137 6.30 8.58 -14.09
C LYS A 137 6.27 8.19 -15.57
N PRO A 138 6.40 9.15 -16.49
CA PRO A 138 6.30 8.88 -17.93
C PRO A 138 7.35 7.88 -18.44
N ASP A 139 8.51 7.80 -17.77
CA ASP A 139 9.56 6.83 -18.07
C ASP A 139 9.12 5.37 -17.93
N ALA A 140 8.13 5.07 -17.11
CA ALA A 140 7.62 3.71 -16.91
C ALA A 140 7.16 3.08 -18.23
N ARG A 141 6.67 3.92 -19.17
CA ARG A 141 6.25 3.52 -20.51
C ARG A 141 7.36 2.84 -21.32
N TRP A 142 8.61 3.20 -21.08
CA TRP A 142 9.76 2.73 -21.87
C TRP A 142 10.62 1.70 -21.12
N ARG A 143 10.36 1.50 -19.82
CA ARG A 143 11.17 0.64 -18.95
C ARG A 143 10.66 -0.81 -18.88
N ARG A 144 9.45 -1.09 -19.38
CA ARG A 144 8.82 -2.42 -19.30
C ARG A 144 8.64 -3.01 -20.68
N THR A 145 9.08 -4.24 -20.83
CA THR A 145 8.76 -5.05 -22.00
C THR A 145 7.43 -5.78 -21.80
N LYS A 146 6.76 -6.15 -22.89
CA LYS A 146 5.53 -6.95 -22.84
C LYS A 146 5.72 -8.24 -22.03
N LYS A 147 6.84 -8.94 -22.22
CA LYS A 147 7.17 -10.18 -21.51
C LYS A 147 7.27 -9.97 -20.00
N GLU A 148 7.85 -8.86 -19.54
CA GLU A 148 7.93 -8.53 -18.10
C GLU A 148 6.55 -8.27 -17.53
N ILE A 149 5.67 -7.54 -18.24
CA ILE A 149 4.30 -7.28 -17.81
C ILE A 149 3.50 -8.58 -17.71
N GLU A 150 3.61 -9.46 -18.70
CA GLU A 150 2.94 -10.77 -18.72
C GLU A 150 3.39 -11.71 -17.58
N ALA A 151 4.57 -11.50 -17.03
CA ALA A 151 5.09 -12.28 -15.89
C ALA A 151 4.62 -11.77 -14.51
N LEU A 152 4.17 -10.51 -14.41
CA LEU A 152 3.80 -9.89 -13.13
C LEU A 152 2.65 -10.58 -12.41
N PRO A 153 1.55 -11.02 -13.07
CA PRO A 153 0.45 -11.68 -12.37
C PRO A 153 0.86 -12.94 -11.60
N ALA A 154 1.83 -13.71 -12.13
CA ALA A 154 2.34 -14.89 -11.43
C ALA A 154 3.13 -14.52 -10.17
N LEU A 155 3.97 -13.48 -10.24
CA LEU A 155 4.68 -12.95 -9.08
C LEU A 155 3.71 -12.38 -8.02
N GLN A 156 2.73 -11.61 -8.48
CA GLN A 156 1.71 -11.01 -7.62
C GLN A 156 0.89 -12.07 -6.89
N MET A 157 0.53 -13.15 -7.60
CA MET A 157 -0.18 -14.27 -7.00
C MET A 157 0.66 -14.96 -5.90
N ALA A 158 1.95 -15.24 -6.18
CA ALA A 158 2.84 -15.87 -5.20
C ALA A 158 3.04 -15.00 -3.96
N ILE A 159 3.12 -13.68 -4.11
CA ILE A 159 3.18 -12.74 -2.98
C ILE A 159 1.86 -12.76 -2.20
N LEU A 160 0.73 -12.73 -2.89
CA LEU A 160 -0.58 -12.69 -2.26
C LEU A 160 -0.88 -13.98 -1.49
N GLU A 161 -0.50 -15.14 -2.01
CA GLU A 161 -0.60 -16.45 -1.32
C GLU A 161 0.23 -16.48 -0.03
N SER A 162 1.47 -16.02 -0.10
CA SER A 162 2.34 -15.92 1.08
C SER A 162 1.78 -14.93 2.11
N ALA A 163 1.34 -13.76 1.66
CA ALA A 163 0.73 -12.75 2.53
C ALA A 163 -0.55 -13.28 3.22
N ALA A 164 -1.35 -14.08 2.52
CA ALA A 164 -2.55 -14.69 3.08
C ALA A 164 -2.25 -15.62 4.27
N ALA A 165 -1.17 -16.40 4.19
CA ALA A 165 -0.75 -17.26 5.28
C ALA A 165 -0.35 -16.49 6.55
N ALA A 166 0.10 -15.23 6.42
CA ALA A 166 0.45 -14.39 7.56
C ALA A 166 -0.76 -13.79 8.29
N VAL A 167 -1.95 -13.79 7.67
CA VAL A 167 -3.16 -13.19 8.23
C VAL A 167 -3.77 -14.10 9.32
N LYS A 168 -4.10 -13.53 10.47
CA LYS A 168 -4.87 -14.21 11.51
C LYS A 168 -6.26 -14.61 11.01
N PRO A 169 -6.86 -15.67 11.56
CA PRO A 169 -8.29 -15.91 11.35
C PRO A 169 -9.12 -14.67 11.72
N GLY A 170 -9.95 -14.20 10.79
CA GLY A 170 -10.73 -12.97 10.93
C GLY A 170 -9.97 -11.67 10.68
N GLY A 171 -8.68 -11.76 10.30
CA GLY A 171 -7.87 -10.61 9.89
C GLY A 171 -8.18 -10.13 8.48
N VAL A 172 -7.49 -9.08 8.05
CA VAL A 172 -7.75 -8.40 6.77
C VAL A 172 -6.53 -8.47 5.87
N LEU A 173 -6.73 -8.90 4.62
CA LEU A 173 -5.75 -8.88 3.55
C LEU A 173 -6.15 -7.84 2.52
N VAL A 174 -5.29 -6.87 2.26
CA VAL A 174 -5.53 -5.82 1.24
C VAL A 174 -4.53 -5.96 0.12
N TYR A 175 -5.04 -6.05 -1.09
CA TYR A 175 -4.24 -6.05 -2.33
C TYR A 175 -4.41 -4.73 -3.06
N SER A 176 -3.31 -4.09 -3.41
CA SER A 176 -3.30 -2.84 -4.17
C SER A 176 -2.22 -2.84 -5.26
N THR A 177 -2.46 -2.08 -6.32
CA THR A 177 -1.50 -1.85 -7.41
C THR A 177 -1.59 -0.42 -7.90
N CYS A 178 -0.57 0.04 -8.60
CA CYS A 178 -0.60 1.30 -9.35
C CYS A 178 -0.72 1.07 -10.87
N THR A 179 -1.34 -0.02 -11.30
CA THR A 179 -1.58 -0.33 -12.72
C THR A 179 -3.08 -0.31 -13.07
N ILE A 180 -3.38 -0.18 -14.35
CA ILE A 180 -4.74 -0.30 -14.90
C ILE A 180 -4.97 -1.64 -15.60
N GLU A 181 -3.96 -2.52 -15.65
CA GLU A 181 -4.03 -3.82 -16.29
C GLU A 181 -4.94 -4.79 -15.52
N LEU A 182 -5.98 -5.28 -16.17
CA LEU A 182 -6.95 -6.18 -15.54
C LEU A 182 -6.31 -7.50 -15.07
N ALA A 183 -5.31 -7.99 -15.81
CA ALA A 183 -4.59 -9.21 -15.46
C ALA A 183 -3.82 -9.09 -14.13
N GLU A 184 -3.33 -7.88 -13.81
CA GLU A 184 -2.63 -7.57 -12.56
C GLU A 184 -3.56 -7.18 -11.41
N ASN A 185 -4.84 -6.93 -11.67
CA ASN A 185 -5.84 -6.46 -10.72
C ASN A 185 -6.90 -7.55 -10.49
N GLN A 186 -8.03 -7.47 -11.19
CA GLN A 186 -9.15 -8.41 -11.05
C GLN A 186 -8.72 -9.85 -11.34
N GLY A 187 -7.82 -10.05 -12.31
CA GLY A 187 -7.33 -11.36 -12.68
C GLY A 187 -6.61 -12.07 -11.53
N VAL A 188 -5.75 -11.35 -10.79
CA VAL A 188 -5.05 -11.90 -9.61
C VAL A 188 -6.03 -12.18 -8.49
N VAL A 189 -6.89 -11.19 -8.14
CA VAL A 189 -7.85 -11.33 -7.04
C VAL A 189 -8.86 -12.46 -7.30
N SER A 190 -9.41 -12.56 -8.51
CA SER A 190 -10.36 -13.62 -8.85
C SER A 190 -9.72 -15.00 -8.72
N ARG A 191 -8.51 -15.17 -9.26
CA ARG A 191 -7.78 -16.43 -9.16
C ARG A 191 -7.42 -16.79 -7.71
N PHE A 192 -7.03 -15.79 -6.91
CA PHE A 192 -6.77 -16.00 -5.49
C PHE A 192 -8.01 -16.52 -4.75
N LEU A 193 -9.16 -15.90 -4.95
CA LEU A 193 -10.42 -16.32 -4.31
C LEU A 193 -10.92 -17.70 -4.78
N GLU A 194 -10.58 -18.13 -5.99
CA GLU A 194 -10.89 -19.48 -6.49
C GLU A 194 -10.12 -20.57 -5.73
N VAL A 195 -8.89 -20.30 -5.31
CA VAL A 195 -8.03 -21.28 -4.64
C VAL A 195 -7.97 -21.13 -3.12
N HIS A 196 -8.47 -20.00 -2.60
CA HIS A 196 -8.54 -19.65 -1.17
C HIS A 196 -10.00 -19.41 -0.72
N PRO A 197 -10.85 -20.45 -0.62
CA PRO A 197 -12.26 -20.31 -0.21
C PRO A 197 -12.46 -19.83 1.23
N GLU A 198 -11.40 -19.86 2.05
CA GLU A 198 -11.37 -19.29 3.40
C GLU A 198 -11.38 -17.76 3.41
N PHE A 199 -11.07 -17.10 2.30
CA PHE A 199 -11.16 -15.66 2.13
C PHE A 199 -12.45 -15.24 1.43
N SER A 200 -13.05 -14.16 1.90
CA SER A 200 -14.19 -13.52 1.25
C SER A 200 -13.85 -12.08 0.88
N GLN A 201 -14.29 -11.66 -0.31
CA GLN A 201 -14.05 -10.28 -0.73
C GLN A 201 -15.05 -9.32 -0.11
N GLU A 202 -14.55 -8.42 0.74
CA GLU A 202 -15.31 -7.37 1.39
C GLU A 202 -15.61 -6.18 0.47
N THR A 203 -16.59 -5.38 0.85
CA THR A 203 -16.94 -4.15 0.16
C THR A 203 -16.00 -3.02 0.53
N THR A 204 -15.00 -2.74 -0.31
CA THR A 204 -13.95 -1.73 -0.05
C THR A 204 -14.50 -0.30 0.09
N GLY A 205 -15.64 0.00 -0.54
CA GLY A 205 -16.27 1.32 -0.46
C GLY A 205 -16.66 1.75 0.96
N HIS A 206 -16.88 0.81 1.89
CA HIS A 206 -17.20 1.11 3.28
C HIS A 206 -16.00 1.65 4.06
N PHE A 207 -14.79 1.32 3.66
CA PHE A 207 -13.54 1.75 4.33
C PHE A 207 -13.05 3.12 3.81
N LEU A 208 -13.63 3.64 2.74
CA LEU A 208 -13.22 4.93 2.21
C LEU A 208 -13.79 6.07 3.07
N PRO A 209 -12.96 7.07 3.41
CA PRO A 209 -13.33 8.14 4.33
C PRO A 209 -14.34 9.14 3.75
N MET A 210 -14.70 8.97 2.49
CA MET A 210 -15.58 9.87 1.75
C MET A 210 -16.83 9.17 1.23
N PRO A 211 -17.95 9.89 1.07
CA PRO A 211 -19.14 9.35 0.40
C PRO A 211 -18.79 8.99 -1.04
N THR A 212 -18.81 7.72 -1.39
CA THR A 212 -18.67 7.29 -2.78
C THR A 212 -20.01 6.82 -3.33
N LYS A 213 -20.21 7.03 -4.63
CA LYS A 213 -21.33 6.40 -5.35
C LYS A 213 -21.17 4.87 -5.43
N HIS A 214 -20.00 4.36 -5.04
CA HIS A 214 -19.58 2.96 -5.15
C HIS A 214 -19.40 2.31 -3.77
N ARG A 215 -20.22 2.65 -2.77
CA ARG A 215 -20.13 2.05 -1.42
C ARG A 215 -20.21 0.52 -1.46
N GLU A 216 -20.98 -0.03 -2.39
CA GLU A 216 -21.12 -1.47 -2.60
C GLU A 216 -20.01 -2.09 -3.46
N ALA A 217 -19.02 -1.30 -3.89
CA ALA A 217 -17.96 -1.81 -4.74
C ALA A 217 -16.98 -2.67 -3.94
N LYS A 218 -16.78 -3.90 -4.38
CA LYS A 218 -15.79 -4.82 -3.81
C LYS A 218 -14.34 -4.46 -4.20
N MET A 219 -14.18 -3.64 -5.24
CA MET A 219 -12.90 -3.11 -5.69
C MET A 219 -13.05 -1.64 -6.06
N VAL A 220 -12.06 -0.83 -5.68
CA VAL A 220 -11.99 0.59 -6.05
C VAL A 220 -10.87 0.79 -7.05
N GLN A 221 -11.21 1.37 -8.19
CA GLN A 221 -10.24 1.78 -9.20
C GLN A 221 -10.32 3.29 -9.38
N LEU A 222 -9.17 3.95 -9.21
CA LEU A 222 -9.01 5.37 -9.47
C LEU A 222 -8.24 5.54 -10.77
N LEU A 223 -8.90 6.12 -11.77
CA LEU A 223 -8.28 6.40 -13.06
C LEU A 223 -7.56 7.75 -13.01
N PRO A 224 -6.39 7.89 -13.66
CA PRO A 224 -5.72 9.18 -13.80
C PRO A 224 -6.59 10.13 -14.63
N HIS A 225 -6.79 11.34 -14.13
CA HIS A 225 -7.52 12.44 -14.78
C HIS A 225 -6.58 13.39 -15.47
#